data_517542e2374aacd81b4b200dee54872e
#
_entry.id   517542e2374aacd81b4b200dee54872e
#
_cell.length_a   1.000
_cell.length_b   1.000
_cell.length_c   1.000
_cell.angle_alpha   90.00
_cell.angle_beta   90.00
_cell.angle_gamma   90.00
#
_symmetry.space_group_name_H-M   'P 1'
#
loop_
_entity.id
_entity.type
_entity.pdbx_description
1 polymer ?
#
loop_
_entity_poly.entity_id
_entity_poly.type
_entity_poly.pdbx_seq_one_letter_code
_entity_poly.pdbx_strand_id
1 'polypeptide(L)'
;ITYGTNNEFGFDYLRDNMEYSVGDRRQRGLHYAIVDEVDSILIDEARTPLIISGQAEDHTEMYLRINQVPRLLSEMPHEPKTGEPDPPGDYWVDRKAHQVYMSEAGHEQAEQLLGEMGLLEAGASLYDPANIGLMHHLMAALRAHTLFHKDQQYVVQNGEVIIVDEFTGRLMQIGRASCRERV
;
A
#
# COMPACT_ATOMS: atom_id res chain seq x y z
N ILE A 1 -2.51 20.05 -34.16
CA ILE A 1 -3.50 20.28 -33.08
C ILE A 1 -3.90 18.92 -32.56
N THR A 2 -3.88 18.75 -31.24
CA THR A 2 -4.37 17.55 -30.55
C THR A 2 -5.56 17.98 -29.70
N TYR A 3 -6.62 17.21 -29.71
CA TYR A 3 -7.82 17.45 -28.89
C TYR A 3 -8.29 16.13 -28.26
N GLY A 4 -8.90 16.20 -27.12
CA GLY A 4 -9.43 15.06 -26.38
C GLY A 4 -10.11 15.50 -25.09
N THR A 5 -10.61 14.56 -24.33
CA THR A 5 -11.19 14.83 -23.02
C THR A 5 -10.09 15.00 -21.97
N ASN A 6 -10.39 15.65 -20.86
CA ASN A 6 -9.49 15.77 -19.70
C ASN A 6 -9.01 14.39 -19.22
N ASN A 7 -9.90 13.40 -19.20
CA ASN A 7 -9.59 12.05 -18.77
C ASN A 7 -8.60 11.36 -19.71
N GLU A 8 -8.75 11.52 -21.03
CA GLU A 8 -7.80 10.93 -22.01
C GLU A 8 -6.39 11.51 -21.84
N PHE A 9 -6.27 12.84 -21.71
CA PHE A 9 -4.98 13.46 -21.43
C PHE A 9 -4.41 13.07 -20.08
N GLY A 10 -5.25 12.93 -19.07
CA GLY A 10 -4.86 12.46 -17.74
C GLY A 10 -4.35 11.01 -17.76
N PHE A 11 -5.03 10.11 -18.47
CA PHE A 11 -4.57 8.73 -18.64
C PHE A 11 -3.28 8.63 -19.46
N ASP A 12 -3.13 9.45 -20.49
CA ASP A 12 -1.89 9.49 -21.25
C ASP A 12 -0.72 10.00 -20.40
N TYR A 13 -0.95 11.02 -19.57
CA TYR A 13 0.03 11.48 -18.59
C TYR A 13 0.46 10.37 -17.62
N LEU A 14 -0.48 9.60 -17.09
CA LEU A 14 -0.16 8.48 -16.20
C LEU A 14 0.65 7.38 -16.92
N ARG A 15 0.28 7.04 -18.16
CA ARG A 15 1.01 6.06 -18.97
C ARG A 15 2.42 6.54 -19.30
N ASP A 16 2.58 7.81 -19.68
CA ASP A 16 3.88 8.39 -19.99
C ASP A 16 4.84 8.39 -18.79
N ASN A 17 4.32 8.49 -17.57
CA ASN A 17 5.11 8.37 -16.35
C ASN A 17 5.51 6.92 -16.00
N MET A 18 4.93 5.94 -16.67
CA MET A 18 5.30 4.52 -16.52
C MET A 18 6.24 4.05 -17.63
N GLU A 19 6.48 4.85 -18.69
CA GLU A 19 7.34 4.47 -19.80
C GLU A 19 8.84 4.63 -19.44
N TYR A 20 9.64 3.64 -19.83
CA TYR A 20 11.08 3.63 -19.60
C TYR A 20 11.87 4.49 -20.61
N SER A 21 11.31 4.74 -21.79
CA SER A 21 11.94 5.49 -22.87
C SER A 21 11.15 6.75 -23.23
N VAL A 22 11.86 7.85 -23.46
CA VAL A 22 11.22 9.11 -23.91
C VAL A 22 10.53 8.95 -25.27
N GLY A 23 11.05 8.06 -26.12
CA GLY A 23 10.48 7.80 -27.45
C GLY A 23 9.11 7.12 -27.43
N ASP A 24 8.79 6.43 -26.34
CA ASP A 24 7.53 5.67 -26.19
C ASP A 24 6.39 6.51 -25.59
N ARG A 25 6.70 7.74 -25.18
CA ARG A 25 5.69 8.65 -24.61
C ARG A 25 4.68 9.07 -25.67
N ARG A 26 3.42 9.13 -25.24
CA ARG A 26 2.27 9.51 -26.07
C ARG A 26 2.14 11.03 -26.21
N GLN A 27 2.37 11.74 -25.11
CA GLN A 27 2.26 13.19 -25.09
C GLN A 27 3.53 13.87 -25.66
N ARG A 28 3.28 14.88 -26.47
CA ARG A 28 4.35 15.74 -27.02
C ARG A 28 4.62 16.91 -26.09
N GLY A 29 5.57 17.76 -26.46
CA GLY A 29 5.86 18.99 -25.72
C GLY A 29 4.63 19.88 -25.58
N LEU A 30 4.42 20.40 -24.38
CA LEU A 30 3.28 21.21 -24.00
C LEU A 30 3.61 22.68 -24.27
N HIS A 31 3.05 23.28 -25.33
CA HIS A 31 3.28 24.68 -25.71
C HIS A 31 2.11 25.58 -25.34
N TYR A 32 0.88 25.12 -25.54
CA TYR A 32 -0.33 25.89 -25.33
C TYR A 32 -1.53 24.96 -25.19
N ALA A 33 -2.48 25.28 -24.32
CA ALA A 33 -3.71 24.54 -24.14
C ALA A 33 -4.92 25.50 -24.13
N ILE A 34 -6.00 25.06 -24.74
CA ILE A 34 -7.33 25.67 -24.59
C ILE A 34 -8.16 24.65 -23.83
N VAL A 35 -8.71 25.07 -22.72
CA VAL A 35 -9.58 24.24 -21.86
C VAL A 35 -10.98 24.81 -21.94
N ASP A 36 -11.93 23.99 -22.37
CA ASP A 36 -13.36 24.30 -22.34
C ASP A 36 -14.00 23.67 -21.12
N GLU A 37 -15.20 24.15 -20.71
CA GLU A 37 -15.91 23.67 -19.51
C GLU A 37 -15.04 23.66 -18.23
N VAL A 38 -14.34 24.75 -18.00
CA VAL A 38 -13.34 24.91 -16.92
C VAL A 38 -13.93 24.69 -15.53
N ASP A 39 -15.18 25.08 -15.31
CA ASP A 39 -15.93 24.88 -14.07
C ASP A 39 -16.13 23.39 -13.76
N SER A 40 -16.52 22.61 -14.77
CA SER A 40 -16.63 21.16 -14.61
C SER A 40 -15.26 20.51 -14.35
N ILE A 41 -14.27 20.81 -15.18
CA ILE A 41 -12.96 20.13 -15.17
C ILE A 41 -12.13 20.51 -13.93
N LEU A 42 -12.06 21.80 -13.58
CA LEU A 42 -11.16 22.29 -12.53
C LEU A 42 -11.83 22.45 -11.16
N ILE A 43 -13.16 22.36 -11.07
CA ILE A 43 -13.90 22.52 -9.82
C ILE A 43 -14.67 21.25 -9.50
N ASP A 44 -15.67 20.88 -10.31
CA ASP A 44 -16.59 19.79 -9.99
C ASP A 44 -15.90 18.43 -10.01
N GLU A 45 -15.07 18.15 -11.02
CA GLU A 45 -14.35 16.90 -11.20
C GLU A 45 -12.86 16.96 -10.80
N ALA A 46 -12.41 18.08 -10.25
CA ALA A 46 -10.98 18.31 -9.95
C ALA A 46 -10.34 17.26 -9.02
N ARG A 47 -11.15 16.61 -8.20
CA ARG A 47 -10.72 15.56 -7.26
C ARG A 47 -11.09 14.15 -7.71
N THR A 48 -11.58 13.96 -8.93
CA THR A 48 -11.89 12.63 -9.45
C THR A 48 -10.58 11.90 -9.75
N PRO A 49 -10.28 10.79 -9.06
CA PRO A 49 -9.02 10.07 -9.28
C PRO A 49 -9.05 9.36 -10.63
N LEU A 50 -7.95 9.46 -11.37
CA LEU A 50 -7.68 8.66 -12.56
C LEU A 50 -6.86 7.45 -12.15
N ILE A 51 -7.37 6.24 -12.38
CA ILE A 51 -6.73 5.01 -11.94
C ILE A 51 -6.44 4.14 -13.16
N ILE A 52 -5.17 3.73 -13.30
CA ILE A 52 -4.76 2.66 -14.20
C ILE A 52 -4.51 1.42 -13.33
N SER A 53 -5.33 0.39 -13.51
CA SER A 53 -5.15 -0.89 -12.85
C SER A 53 -4.91 -1.97 -13.88
N GLY A 54 -3.91 -2.83 -13.63
CA GLY A 54 -3.71 -4.09 -14.34
C GLY A 54 -4.51 -5.22 -13.70
N GLN A 55 -4.52 -6.40 -14.33
CA GLN A 55 -4.94 -7.62 -13.64
C GLN A 55 -4.01 -7.82 -12.44
N ALA A 56 -4.58 -7.88 -11.24
CA ALA A 56 -3.83 -8.28 -10.06
C ALA A 56 -3.48 -9.77 -10.21
N GLU A 57 -2.22 -10.11 -10.02
CA GLU A 57 -1.85 -11.50 -9.84
C GLU A 57 -2.54 -12.02 -8.58
N ASP A 58 -3.07 -13.26 -8.66
CA ASP A 58 -3.73 -13.87 -7.51
C ASP A 58 -2.67 -14.37 -6.51
N HIS A 59 -2.36 -13.54 -5.55
CA HIS A 59 -1.43 -13.85 -4.46
C HIS A 59 -2.15 -14.36 -3.20
N THR A 60 -3.41 -14.81 -3.31
CA THR A 60 -4.23 -15.19 -2.16
C THR A 60 -3.54 -16.25 -1.29
N GLU A 61 -2.93 -17.25 -1.89
CA GLU A 61 -2.20 -18.29 -1.15
C GLU A 61 -1.00 -17.72 -0.38
N MET A 62 -0.25 -16.82 -1.00
CA MET A 62 0.88 -16.13 -0.37
C MET A 62 0.41 -15.27 0.81
N TYR A 63 -0.69 -14.52 0.65
CA TYR A 63 -1.27 -13.75 1.75
C TYR A 63 -1.67 -14.63 2.93
N LEU A 64 -2.31 -15.76 2.69
CA LEU A 64 -2.72 -16.69 3.75
C LEU A 64 -1.52 -17.25 4.52
N ARG A 65 -0.42 -17.54 3.83
CA ARG A 65 0.82 -18.03 4.45
C ARG A 65 1.52 -16.93 5.24
N ILE A 66 1.72 -15.76 4.67
CA ILE A 66 2.38 -14.62 5.34
C ILE A 66 1.57 -14.14 6.54
N ASN A 67 0.25 -14.22 6.50
CA ASN A 67 -0.63 -13.81 7.60
C ASN A 67 -0.40 -14.58 8.92
N GLN A 68 0.36 -15.66 8.89
CA GLN A 68 0.73 -16.40 10.10
C GLN A 68 1.95 -15.76 10.80
N VAL A 69 2.84 -15.10 10.06
CA VAL A 69 4.09 -14.54 10.58
C VAL A 69 3.87 -13.48 11.67
N PRO A 70 2.97 -12.48 11.52
CA PRO A 70 2.72 -11.48 12.56
C PRO A 70 2.33 -12.04 13.93
N ARG A 71 1.73 -13.23 13.95
CA ARG A 71 1.33 -13.90 15.21
C ARG A 71 2.49 -14.54 15.97
N LEU A 72 3.61 -14.75 15.28
CA LEU A 72 4.83 -15.35 15.82
C LEU A 72 5.86 -14.30 16.23
N LEU A 73 5.62 -13.04 15.85
CA LEU A 73 6.45 -11.89 16.20
C LEU A 73 5.91 -11.19 17.45
N SER A 74 6.80 -10.62 18.26
CA SER A 74 6.49 -9.94 19.52
C SER A 74 6.55 -8.42 19.38
N GLU A 75 5.54 -7.71 19.90
CA GLU A 75 5.54 -6.24 19.96
C GLU A 75 6.45 -5.74 21.08
N MET A 76 7.28 -4.73 20.79
CA MET A 76 8.06 -4.03 21.80
C MET A 76 7.15 -3.20 22.73
N PRO A 77 7.47 -3.10 24.03
CA PRO A 77 6.65 -2.35 25.00
C PRO A 77 6.65 -0.83 24.75
N HIS A 78 7.67 -0.31 24.10
CA HIS A 78 7.81 1.12 23.76
C HIS A 78 8.76 1.31 22.59
N GLU A 79 8.73 2.50 22.00
CA GLU A 79 9.63 2.93 20.94
C GLU A 79 11.10 2.87 21.39
N PRO A 80 12.01 2.33 20.53
CA PRO A 80 13.44 2.37 20.78
C PRO A 80 13.93 3.82 20.89
N LYS A 81 14.73 4.11 21.93
CA LYS A 81 15.31 5.44 22.13
C LYS A 81 16.75 5.49 21.66
N THR A 82 17.11 6.55 20.96
CA THR A 82 18.48 6.75 20.50
C THR A 82 19.47 6.75 21.67
N GLY A 83 20.41 5.80 21.66
CA GLY A 83 21.46 5.68 22.69
C GLY A 83 21.14 4.73 23.86
N GLU A 84 19.96 4.13 23.90
CA GLU A 84 19.62 3.04 24.82
C GLU A 84 19.58 1.70 24.04
N PRO A 85 19.83 0.56 24.69
CA PRO A 85 19.65 -0.74 24.06
C PRO A 85 18.16 -0.92 23.68
N ASP A 86 17.93 -1.51 22.52
CA ASP A 86 16.56 -1.77 22.04
C ASP A 86 15.77 -2.60 23.05
N PRO A 87 14.52 -2.26 23.32
CA PRO A 87 13.66 -3.07 24.15
C PRO A 87 13.45 -4.47 23.52
N PRO A 88 13.19 -5.50 24.32
CA PRO A 88 12.94 -6.83 23.82
C PRO A 88 11.66 -6.85 22.95
N GLY A 89 11.78 -7.37 21.73
CA GLY A 89 10.70 -7.49 20.76
C GLY A 89 11.18 -7.38 19.32
N ASP A 90 10.32 -7.73 18.40
CA ASP A 90 10.62 -7.83 16.97
C ASP A 90 10.18 -6.58 16.20
N TYR A 91 9.15 -5.90 16.69
CA TYR A 91 8.62 -4.69 16.05
C TYR A 91 8.01 -3.73 17.09
N TRP A 92 7.89 -2.47 16.72
CA TRP A 92 7.16 -1.46 17.49
C TRP A 92 6.14 -0.72 16.63
N VAL A 93 5.08 -0.20 17.28
CA VAL A 93 3.93 0.41 16.62
C VAL A 93 3.82 1.87 17.00
N ASP A 94 3.95 2.76 16.02
CA ASP A 94 3.57 4.16 16.18
C ASP A 94 2.08 4.33 15.83
N ARG A 95 1.26 4.30 16.89
CA ARG A 95 -0.20 4.45 16.76
C ARG A 95 -0.62 5.87 16.34
N LYS A 96 0.25 6.88 16.49
CA LYS A 96 -0.04 8.25 16.07
C LYS A 96 0.23 8.46 14.59
N ALA A 97 1.33 7.91 14.09
CA ALA A 97 1.70 7.97 12.68
C ALA A 97 1.04 6.85 11.86
N HIS A 98 0.31 5.92 12.49
CA HIS A 98 -0.26 4.70 11.85
C HIS A 98 0.81 3.89 11.10
N GLN A 99 1.97 3.70 11.73
CA GLN A 99 3.10 3.00 11.16
C GLN A 99 3.62 1.89 12.07
N VAL A 100 4.19 0.85 11.45
CA VAL A 100 4.84 -0.25 12.14
C VAL A 100 6.28 -0.32 11.66
N TYR A 101 7.20 -0.49 12.58
CA TYR A 101 8.62 -0.59 12.31
C TYR A 101 9.16 -1.90 12.88
N MET A 102 9.95 -2.61 12.11
CA MET A 102 10.62 -3.81 12.56
C MET A 102 12.02 -3.48 13.06
N SER A 103 12.44 -4.16 14.12
CA SER A 103 13.82 -4.12 14.59
C SER A 103 14.73 -5.01 13.72
N GLU A 104 16.03 -4.89 13.89
CA GLU A 104 17.00 -5.75 13.23
C GLU A 104 16.77 -7.22 13.62
N ALA A 105 16.56 -7.50 14.91
CA ALA A 105 16.20 -8.83 15.40
C ALA A 105 14.86 -9.32 14.81
N GLY A 106 13.87 -8.43 14.63
CA GLY A 106 12.59 -8.76 14.00
C GLY A 106 12.73 -9.12 12.54
N HIS A 107 13.62 -8.46 11.81
CA HIS A 107 13.93 -8.84 10.42
C HIS A 107 14.56 -10.22 10.34
N GLU A 108 15.54 -10.52 11.17
CA GLU A 108 16.18 -11.85 11.23
C GLU A 108 15.16 -12.95 11.57
N GLN A 109 14.31 -12.70 12.56
CA GLN A 109 13.25 -13.63 12.95
C GLN A 109 12.23 -13.84 11.82
N ALA A 110 11.84 -12.77 11.12
CA ALA A 110 10.92 -12.85 9.99
C ALA A 110 11.54 -13.62 8.81
N GLU A 111 12.82 -13.38 8.48
CA GLU A 111 13.56 -14.12 7.44
C GLU A 111 13.63 -15.61 7.77
N GLN A 112 13.90 -15.97 9.02
CA GLN A 112 13.90 -17.37 9.46
C GLN A 112 12.51 -18.01 9.28
N LEU A 113 11.44 -17.36 9.75
CA LEU A 113 10.07 -17.87 9.64
C LEU A 113 9.63 -18.03 8.19
N LEU A 114 9.95 -17.06 7.33
CA LEU A 114 9.65 -17.14 5.90
C LEU A 114 10.46 -18.23 5.19
N GLY A 115 11.70 -18.46 5.61
CA GLY A 115 12.52 -19.57 5.14
C GLY A 115 11.94 -20.93 5.55
N GLU A 116 11.50 -21.09 6.79
CA GLU A 116 10.83 -22.32 7.28
C GLU A 116 9.51 -22.59 6.55
N MET A 117 8.81 -21.54 6.15
CA MET A 117 7.60 -21.64 5.32
C MET A 117 7.90 -21.88 3.83
N GLY A 118 9.18 -21.86 3.41
CA GLY A 118 9.59 -22.02 2.01
C GLY A 118 9.13 -20.86 1.10
N LEU A 119 8.96 -19.66 1.66
CA LEU A 119 8.64 -18.42 0.93
C LEU A 119 9.90 -17.61 0.62
N LEU A 120 10.97 -17.83 1.37
CA LEU A 120 12.27 -17.21 1.19
C LEU A 120 13.33 -18.30 1.01
N GLU A 121 14.26 -18.13 0.09
CA GLU A 121 15.39 -19.04 -0.08
C GLU A 121 16.37 -18.96 1.11
N ALA A 122 16.98 -20.07 1.45
CA ALA A 122 17.92 -20.13 2.58
C ALA A 122 19.09 -19.16 2.36
N GLY A 123 19.26 -18.20 3.26
CA GLY A 123 20.31 -17.19 3.21
C GLY A 123 20.01 -15.98 2.31
N ALA A 124 18.83 -15.92 1.71
CA ALA A 124 18.38 -14.71 1.00
C ALA A 124 17.81 -13.68 1.97
N SER A 125 18.05 -12.40 1.71
CA SER A 125 17.50 -11.30 2.52
C SER A 125 16.19 -10.79 1.96
N LEU A 126 15.32 -10.30 2.86
CA LEU A 126 14.09 -9.59 2.50
C LEU A 126 14.36 -8.28 1.74
N TYR A 127 15.58 -7.73 1.86
CA TYR A 127 15.99 -6.51 1.18
C TYR A 127 16.52 -6.74 -0.24
N ASP A 128 16.67 -7.98 -0.66
CA ASP A 128 17.05 -8.28 -2.03
C ASP A 128 15.97 -7.80 -3.01
N PRO A 129 16.32 -7.22 -4.15
CA PRO A 129 15.36 -6.72 -5.14
C PRO A 129 14.29 -7.73 -5.56
N ALA A 130 14.64 -9.01 -5.59
CA ALA A 130 13.70 -10.10 -5.90
C ALA A 130 12.65 -10.32 -4.79
N ASN A 131 12.98 -9.97 -3.53
CA ASN A 131 12.17 -10.26 -2.35
C ASN A 131 11.41 -9.03 -1.82
N ILE A 132 11.56 -7.85 -2.45
CA ILE A 132 10.87 -6.62 -2.05
C ILE A 132 9.36 -6.81 -1.98
N GLY A 133 8.77 -7.56 -2.92
CA GLY A 133 7.33 -7.89 -2.89
C GLY A 133 6.93 -8.65 -1.63
N LEU A 134 7.75 -9.62 -1.20
CA LEU A 134 7.53 -10.39 0.02
C LEU A 134 7.61 -9.50 1.27
N MET A 135 8.58 -8.60 1.32
CA MET A 135 8.72 -7.59 2.38
C MET A 135 7.47 -6.70 2.47
N HIS A 136 6.96 -6.20 1.35
CA HIS A 136 5.74 -5.41 1.33
C HIS A 136 4.53 -6.18 1.86
N HIS A 137 4.37 -7.45 1.49
CA HIS A 137 3.29 -8.30 1.99
C HIS A 137 3.40 -8.57 3.49
N LEU A 138 4.61 -8.80 3.99
CA LEU A 138 4.89 -8.97 5.42
C LEU A 138 4.51 -7.70 6.21
N MET A 139 4.97 -6.55 5.76
CA MET A 139 4.65 -5.26 6.40
C MET A 139 3.16 -4.95 6.35
N ALA A 140 2.48 -5.25 5.24
CA ALA A 140 1.03 -5.10 5.13
C ALA A 140 0.28 -6.03 6.11
N ALA A 141 0.70 -7.30 6.23
CA ALA A 141 0.14 -8.23 7.19
C ALA A 141 0.37 -7.78 8.65
N LEU A 142 1.57 -7.30 8.96
CA LEU A 142 1.91 -6.81 10.30
C LEU A 142 1.07 -5.57 10.67
N ARG A 143 0.92 -4.61 9.75
CA ARG A 143 0.04 -3.44 9.92
C ARG A 143 -1.42 -3.86 10.10
N ALA A 144 -1.91 -4.83 9.32
CA ALA A 144 -3.26 -5.32 9.43
C ALA A 144 -3.57 -5.91 10.82
N HIS A 145 -2.62 -6.65 11.40
CA HIS A 145 -2.80 -7.23 12.74
C HIS A 145 -2.67 -6.24 13.89
N THR A 146 -1.87 -5.17 13.72
CA THR A 146 -1.51 -4.25 14.81
C THR A 146 -2.34 -2.96 14.82
N LEU A 147 -2.75 -2.48 13.66
CA LEU A 147 -3.40 -1.16 13.49
C LEU A 147 -4.89 -1.25 13.14
N PHE A 148 -5.34 -2.38 12.56
CA PHE A 148 -6.73 -2.51 12.11
C PHE A 148 -7.53 -3.46 13.00
N HIS A 149 -8.43 -2.89 13.78
CA HIS A 149 -9.27 -3.62 14.73
C HIS A 149 -10.71 -3.65 14.24
N LYS A 150 -11.33 -4.83 14.38
CA LYS A 150 -12.75 -5.02 14.09
C LYS A 150 -13.58 -4.07 14.94
N ASP A 151 -14.66 -3.55 14.37
CA ASP A 151 -15.60 -2.61 14.96
C ASP A 151 -15.02 -1.21 15.27
N GLN A 152 -13.80 -0.94 14.78
CA GLN A 152 -13.17 0.37 14.79
C GLN A 152 -12.85 0.83 13.37
N GLN A 153 -11.85 0.22 12.73
CA GLN A 153 -11.42 0.54 11.37
C GLN A 153 -12.21 -0.21 10.30
N TYR A 154 -12.81 -1.35 10.65
CA TYR A 154 -13.68 -2.11 9.76
C TYR A 154 -14.77 -2.86 10.53
N VAL A 155 -15.86 -3.18 9.83
CA VAL A 155 -16.93 -4.05 10.32
C VAL A 155 -17.13 -5.23 9.37
N VAL A 156 -17.65 -6.33 9.89
CA VAL A 156 -18.00 -7.51 9.08
C VAL A 156 -19.51 -7.61 9.01
N GLN A 157 -20.08 -7.45 7.81
CA GLN A 157 -21.52 -7.59 7.55
C GLN A 157 -21.74 -8.58 6.41
N ASN A 158 -22.64 -9.52 6.59
CA ASN A 158 -22.95 -10.55 5.59
C ASN A 158 -21.75 -11.37 5.08
N GLY A 159 -20.70 -11.52 5.89
CA GLY A 159 -19.47 -12.19 5.49
C GLY A 159 -18.49 -11.34 4.71
N GLU A 160 -18.80 -10.06 4.48
CA GLU A 160 -17.92 -9.09 3.80
C GLU A 160 -17.30 -8.11 4.80
N VAL A 161 -16.06 -7.73 4.53
CA VAL A 161 -15.34 -6.69 5.29
C VAL A 161 -15.70 -5.34 4.70
N ILE A 162 -16.23 -4.44 5.52
CA ILE A 162 -16.58 -3.08 5.14
C ILE A 162 -15.71 -2.11 5.95
N ILE A 163 -14.95 -1.27 5.27
CA ILE A 163 -14.05 -0.31 5.91
C ILE A 163 -14.86 0.86 6.47
N VAL A 164 -14.47 1.33 7.65
CA VAL A 164 -14.99 2.54 8.26
C VAL A 164 -14.07 3.70 7.90
N ASP A 165 -14.63 4.77 7.32
CA ASP A 165 -13.86 5.99 7.05
C ASP A 165 -13.50 6.66 8.39
N GLU A 166 -12.22 6.82 8.64
CA GLU A 166 -11.68 7.37 9.88
C GLU A 166 -12.17 8.80 10.17
N PHE A 167 -12.38 9.61 9.12
CA PHE A 167 -12.77 11.01 9.26
C PHE A 167 -14.28 11.21 9.39
N THR A 168 -15.07 10.38 8.72
CA THR A 168 -16.54 10.56 8.67
C THR A 168 -17.31 9.51 9.45
N GLY A 169 -16.64 8.41 9.86
CA GLY A 169 -17.27 7.25 10.49
C GLY A 169 -18.24 6.50 9.56
N ARG A 170 -18.24 6.79 8.26
CA ARG A 170 -19.13 6.17 7.28
C ARG A 170 -18.58 4.82 6.82
N LEU A 171 -19.50 3.88 6.65
CA LEU A 171 -19.18 2.59 6.05
C LEU A 171 -18.90 2.75 4.54
N MET A 172 -17.75 2.27 4.10
CA MET A 172 -17.34 2.33 2.69
C MET A 172 -17.30 0.94 2.08
N GLN A 173 -18.02 0.73 0.99
CA GLN A 173 -17.91 -0.51 0.23
C GLN A 173 -16.50 -0.66 -0.37
N ILE A 174 -15.99 -1.90 -0.42
CA ILE A 174 -14.59 -2.25 -0.76
C ILE A 174 -14.05 -1.54 -2.02
N GLY A 175 -14.86 -1.35 -3.06
CA GLY A 175 -14.46 -0.68 -4.30
C GLY A 175 -14.08 0.80 -4.15
N ARG A 176 -14.57 1.50 -3.10
CA ARG A 176 -14.26 2.92 -2.84
C ARG A 176 -13.11 3.11 -1.85
N ALA A 177 -12.88 2.15 -0.98
CA ALA A 177 -11.81 2.21 0.01
C ALA A 177 -10.42 2.09 -0.63
N SER A 178 -10.25 1.25 -1.65
CA SER A 178 -8.97 1.04 -2.33
C SER A 178 -8.44 2.29 -3.06
N CYS A 179 -9.31 3.27 -3.36
CA CYS A 179 -8.92 4.50 -4.03
C CYS A 179 -8.31 5.55 -3.09
N ARG A 180 -8.58 5.49 -1.78
CA ARG A 180 -8.18 6.52 -0.82
C ARG A 180 -6.87 6.21 -0.09
N GLU A 181 -6.49 4.93 0.00
CA GLU A 181 -5.25 4.49 0.65
C GLU A 181 -4.00 4.54 -0.24
N ARG A 182 -4.13 4.96 -1.50
CA ARG A 182 -3.02 5.02 -2.45
C ARG A 182 -2.50 6.44 -2.72
N VAL A 183 -2.82 7.39 -1.87
CA VAL A 183 -2.26 8.76 -1.94
C VAL A 183 -1.28 8.98 -0.81
#